data_264b0847a68b460fb81316d10ef819f3
#
_entry.id   264b0847a68b460fb81316d10ef819f3
#
_cell.length_a   1.000
_cell.length_b   1.000
_cell.length_c   1.000
_cell.angle_alpha   90.00
_cell.angle_beta   90.00
_cell.angle_gamma   90.00
#
_symmetry.space_group_name_H-M   'P 1'
#
loop_
_entity.id
_entity.type
_entity.pdbx_description
1 polymer ?
#
loop_
_entity_poly.entity_id
_entity_poly.type
_entity_poly.pdbx_seq_one_letter_code
_entity_poly.pdbx_strand_id
1 'polypeptide(L)'
;SGLEVEVVPSTFKADDLIARFEAKEIGGIFLSNGPGDPLTLINEKEQVQKLIGANIPMFAICLGHQMLSIAHGYDTYKLKFGQHGGNHPVAYNGVVEITAQNHNYNVPDNIVEIADITHQNLFDNTIEGVKYKNKEIFSVQHHPEASPGPHESKYIFAQFAKIVK
;
A
#
# COMPACT_ATOMS: atom_id res chain seq x y z
N SER A 1 9.18 -12.40 -9.03
CA SER A 1 9.90 -11.77 -7.93
C SER A 1 10.76 -12.76 -7.12
N GLY A 2 10.62 -14.05 -7.35
CA GLY A 2 11.37 -15.08 -6.63
C GLY A 2 10.92 -15.32 -5.20
N LEU A 3 9.74 -14.85 -4.83
CA LEU A 3 9.15 -15.07 -3.51
C LEU A 3 8.10 -16.17 -3.56
N GLU A 4 8.08 -16.98 -2.51
CA GLU A 4 6.96 -17.88 -2.29
C GLU A 4 5.81 -17.10 -1.67
N VAL A 5 4.61 -17.25 -2.20
CA VAL A 5 3.43 -16.49 -1.77
C VAL A 5 2.38 -17.43 -1.21
N GLU A 6 1.92 -17.14 -0.01
CA GLU A 6 0.78 -17.79 0.61
C GLU A 6 -0.34 -16.78 0.77
N VAL A 7 -1.54 -17.12 0.31
CA VAL A 7 -2.70 -16.23 0.39
C VAL A 7 -3.48 -16.56 1.66
N VAL A 8 -3.75 -15.50 2.45
CA VAL A 8 -4.58 -15.62 3.64
C VAL A 8 -5.85 -14.78 3.48
N PRO A 9 -6.98 -15.17 4.09
CA PRO A 9 -8.23 -14.42 3.95
C PRO A 9 -8.17 -13.08 4.71
N SER A 10 -9.08 -12.18 4.37
CA SER A 10 -9.20 -10.87 5.05
C SER A 10 -9.56 -11.01 6.53
N THR A 11 -10.02 -12.18 6.95
CA THR A 11 -10.31 -12.49 8.35
C THR A 11 -9.07 -13.00 9.11
N PHE A 12 -7.88 -12.77 8.56
CA PHE A 12 -6.63 -13.21 9.19
C PHE A 12 -6.49 -12.69 10.62
N LYS A 13 -5.71 -13.42 11.42
CA LYS A 13 -5.34 -12.98 12.76
C LYS A 13 -3.88 -12.52 12.75
N ALA A 14 -3.67 -11.27 13.14
CA ALA A 14 -2.32 -10.70 13.17
C ALA A 14 -1.38 -11.50 14.07
N ASP A 15 -1.87 -11.98 15.20
CA ASP A 15 -1.07 -12.77 16.14
C ASP A 15 -0.49 -14.02 15.50
N ASP A 16 -1.24 -14.68 14.63
CA ASP A 16 -0.77 -15.86 13.89
C ASP A 16 0.35 -15.49 12.91
N LEU A 17 0.18 -14.39 12.19
CA LEU A 17 1.17 -13.91 11.23
C LEU A 17 2.44 -13.42 11.94
N ILE A 18 2.29 -12.75 13.08
CA ILE A 18 3.42 -12.28 13.91
C ILE A 18 4.23 -13.46 14.39
N ALA A 19 3.56 -14.52 14.88
CA ALA A 19 4.25 -15.73 15.35
C ALA A 19 5.04 -16.37 14.20
N ARG A 20 4.47 -16.43 13.00
CA ARG A 20 5.15 -16.99 11.84
C ARG A 20 6.34 -16.13 11.41
N PHE A 21 6.22 -14.81 11.50
CA PHE A 21 7.32 -13.90 11.21
C PHE A 21 8.47 -14.08 12.21
N GLU A 22 8.16 -14.16 13.51
CA GLU A 22 9.15 -14.37 14.54
C GLU A 22 9.84 -15.74 14.42
N ALA A 23 9.11 -16.75 13.94
CA ALA A 23 9.66 -18.07 13.65
C ALA A 23 10.41 -18.13 12.33
N LYS A 24 10.50 -17.02 11.60
CA LYS A 24 11.14 -16.89 10.28
C LYS A 24 10.50 -17.75 9.19
N GLU A 25 9.22 -18.06 9.33
CA GLU A 25 8.45 -18.76 8.33
C GLU A 25 7.98 -17.84 7.21
N ILE A 26 7.79 -16.53 7.52
CA ILE A 26 7.48 -15.48 6.53
C ILE A 26 8.43 -14.31 6.74
N GLY A 27 8.76 -13.61 5.65
CA GLY A 27 9.67 -12.46 5.70
C GLY A 27 8.97 -11.11 5.55
N GLY A 28 7.72 -11.09 5.15
CA GLY A 28 6.96 -9.86 4.95
C GLY A 28 5.52 -10.12 4.59
N ILE A 29 4.73 -9.05 4.51
CA ILE A 29 3.30 -9.13 4.24
C ILE A 29 2.94 -8.20 3.09
N PHE A 30 2.11 -8.70 2.19
CA PHE A 30 1.54 -7.92 1.08
C PHE A 30 0.05 -7.72 1.34
N LEU A 31 -0.37 -6.45 1.42
CA LEU A 31 -1.78 -6.07 1.57
C LEU A 31 -2.34 -5.70 0.20
N SER A 32 -3.23 -6.53 -0.30
CA SER A 32 -3.75 -6.37 -1.64
C SER A 32 -4.98 -5.46 -1.70
N ASN A 33 -5.50 -5.29 -2.92
CA ASN A 33 -6.68 -4.50 -3.19
C ASN A 33 -7.96 -5.16 -2.65
N GLY A 34 -8.99 -4.34 -2.46
CA GLY A 34 -10.34 -4.78 -2.09
C GLY A 34 -11.36 -3.68 -2.32
N PRO A 35 -12.66 -4.00 -2.25
CA PRO A 35 -13.71 -3.02 -2.46
C PRO A 35 -14.09 -2.27 -1.18
N GLY A 36 -14.78 -1.14 -1.36
CA GLY A 36 -15.49 -0.46 -0.29
C GLY A 36 -14.74 0.70 0.35
N ASP A 37 -15.36 1.21 1.41
CA ASP A 37 -14.81 2.31 2.21
C ASP A 37 -13.86 1.74 3.27
N PRO A 38 -12.58 2.11 3.23
CA PRO A 38 -11.61 1.58 4.19
C PRO A 38 -11.94 1.93 5.65
N LEU A 39 -12.64 3.02 5.90
CA LEU A 39 -13.00 3.43 7.28
C LEU A 39 -14.01 2.50 7.93
N THR A 40 -14.72 1.67 7.16
CA THR A 40 -15.67 0.69 7.70
C THR A 40 -15.03 -0.62 8.10
N LEU A 41 -13.76 -0.83 7.78
CA LEU A 41 -13.04 -2.09 8.01
C LEU A 41 -12.31 -2.07 9.37
N ILE A 42 -13.09 -1.98 10.45
CA ILE A 42 -12.54 -1.78 11.80
C ILE A 42 -11.70 -2.96 12.28
N ASN A 43 -12.16 -4.19 12.04
CA ASN A 43 -11.42 -5.38 12.47
C ASN A 43 -10.10 -5.51 11.70
N GLU A 44 -10.12 -5.26 10.41
CA GLU A 44 -8.94 -5.28 9.56
C GLU A 44 -7.94 -4.21 10.00
N LYS A 45 -8.42 -3.01 10.34
CA LYS A 45 -7.60 -1.93 10.88
C LYS A 45 -6.85 -2.38 12.13
N GLU A 46 -7.53 -3.01 13.07
CA GLU A 46 -6.92 -3.49 14.32
C GLU A 46 -5.83 -4.52 14.04
N GLN A 47 -6.08 -5.45 13.11
CA GLN A 47 -5.10 -6.46 12.75
C GLN A 47 -3.88 -5.84 12.07
N VAL A 48 -4.07 -4.88 11.18
CA VAL A 48 -2.97 -4.17 10.53
C VAL A 48 -2.15 -3.38 11.55
N GLN A 49 -2.80 -2.75 12.53
CA GLN A 49 -2.08 -2.05 13.61
C GLN A 49 -1.14 -2.99 14.37
N LYS A 50 -1.56 -4.20 14.65
CA LYS A 50 -0.72 -5.20 15.32
C LYS A 50 0.48 -5.59 14.45
N LEU A 51 0.27 -5.77 13.16
CA LEU A 51 1.36 -6.09 12.22
C LEU A 51 2.40 -4.97 12.16
N ILE A 52 1.95 -3.72 12.14
CA ILE A 52 2.84 -2.56 12.17
C ILE A 52 3.67 -2.56 13.45
N GLY A 53 3.03 -2.80 14.58
CA GLY A 53 3.72 -2.84 15.88
C GLY A 53 4.77 -3.95 16.00
N ALA A 54 4.63 -5.01 15.22
CA ALA A 54 5.60 -6.11 15.19
C ALA A 54 6.80 -5.85 14.26
N ASN A 55 6.84 -4.70 13.59
CA ASN A 55 7.91 -4.29 12.68
C ASN A 55 8.11 -5.25 11.49
N ILE A 56 7.03 -5.85 11.01
CA ILE A 56 7.08 -6.74 9.84
C ILE A 56 7.20 -5.91 8.58
N PRO A 57 8.12 -6.23 7.66
CA PRO A 57 8.17 -5.55 6.36
C PRO A 57 6.84 -5.73 5.61
N MET A 58 6.30 -4.63 5.07
CA MET A 58 5.02 -4.65 4.36
C MET A 58 5.05 -3.84 3.08
N PHE A 59 4.33 -4.33 2.10
CA PHE A 59 3.99 -3.59 0.89
C PHE A 59 2.49 -3.67 0.68
N ALA A 60 1.88 -2.58 0.24
CA ALA A 60 0.43 -2.54 0.04
C ALA A 60 0.06 -1.78 -1.23
N ILE A 61 -1.07 -2.16 -1.83
CA ILE A 61 -1.62 -1.47 -2.99
C ILE A 61 -3.10 -1.15 -2.77
N CYS A 62 -3.54 -0.04 -3.35
CA CYS A 62 -4.92 0.43 -3.38
C CYS A 62 -5.58 0.41 -1.97
N LEU A 63 -6.53 -0.49 -1.71
CA LEU A 63 -7.17 -0.57 -0.39
C LEU A 63 -6.14 -0.83 0.72
N GLY A 64 -5.16 -1.68 0.48
CA GLY A 64 -4.09 -1.94 1.45
C GLY A 64 -3.29 -0.69 1.79
N HIS A 65 -2.99 0.14 0.81
CA HIS A 65 -2.34 1.44 1.00
C HIS A 65 -3.19 2.34 1.91
N GLN A 66 -4.49 2.40 1.67
CA GLN A 66 -5.43 3.17 2.49
C GLN A 66 -5.52 2.62 3.92
N MET A 67 -5.56 1.31 4.07
CA MET A 67 -5.60 0.66 5.38
C MET A 67 -4.35 0.94 6.21
N LEU A 68 -3.18 0.99 5.60
CA LEU A 68 -1.94 1.36 6.31
C LEU A 68 -2.03 2.78 6.85
N SER A 69 -2.56 3.72 6.09
CA SER A 69 -2.74 5.10 6.54
C SER A 69 -3.68 5.16 7.75
N ILE A 70 -4.83 4.50 7.65
CA ILE A 70 -5.83 4.48 8.72
C ILE A 70 -5.26 3.80 9.98
N ALA A 71 -4.53 2.71 9.82
CA ALA A 71 -3.92 1.99 10.93
C ALA A 71 -2.86 2.81 11.64
N HIS A 72 -2.25 3.77 10.97
CA HIS A 72 -1.31 4.72 11.57
C HIS A 72 -2.02 5.94 12.20
N GLY A 73 -3.35 5.99 12.15
CA GLY A 73 -4.13 7.08 12.71
C GLY A 73 -4.45 8.22 11.74
N TYR A 74 -4.25 8.02 10.45
CA TYR A 74 -4.49 9.03 9.41
C TYR A 74 -5.64 8.58 8.53
N ASP A 75 -6.84 9.09 8.80
CA ASP A 75 -8.05 8.69 8.10
C ASP A 75 -8.04 9.16 6.64
N THR A 76 -8.52 8.30 5.76
CA THR A 76 -8.69 8.64 4.35
C THR A 76 -9.87 9.59 4.15
N TYR A 77 -9.91 10.24 3.00
CA TYR A 77 -11.03 11.10 2.62
C TYR A 77 -11.55 10.69 1.25
N LYS A 78 -12.83 11.02 0.99
CA LYS A 78 -13.47 10.70 -0.29
C LYS A 78 -13.14 11.77 -1.32
N LEU A 79 -12.67 11.34 -2.49
CA LEU A 79 -12.45 12.23 -3.62
C LEU A 79 -13.78 12.63 -4.23
N LYS A 80 -13.89 13.87 -4.71
CA LYS A 80 -15.14 14.38 -5.29
C LYS A 80 -15.62 13.54 -6.49
N PHE A 81 -14.70 13.13 -7.36
CA PHE A 81 -15.01 12.37 -8.58
C PHE A 81 -14.34 11.01 -8.63
N GLY A 82 -13.52 10.67 -7.64
CA GLY A 82 -12.70 9.47 -7.69
C GLY A 82 -11.58 9.55 -8.74
N GLN A 83 -10.85 8.45 -8.87
CA GLN A 83 -9.81 8.30 -9.90
C GLN A 83 -9.99 6.93 -10.54
N HIS A 84 -10.27 6.92 -11.83
CA HIS A 84 -10.58 5.70 -12.59
C HIS A 84 -9.91 5.73 -13.95
N GLY A 85 -9.56 4.55 -14.46
CA GLY A 85 -8.98 4.40 -15.79
C GLY A 85 -7.50 4.04 -15.76
N GLY A 86 -6.93 3.85 -16.94
CA GLY A 86 -5.56 3.38 -17.10
C GLY A 86 -4.58 4.44 -17.61
N ASN A 87 -4.89 5.71 -17.43
CA ASN A 87 -4.11 6.80 -18.02
C ASN A 87 -3.79 7.94 -17.05
N HIS A 88 -3.69 7.65 -15.76
CA HIS A 88 -3.31 8.65 -14.76
C HIS A 88 -1.79 8.78 -14.65
N PRO A 89 -1.22 9.97 -14.95
CA PRO A 89 0.21 10.18 -14.81
C PRO A 89 0.59 10.36 -13.33
N VAL A 90 1.59 9.61 -12.89
CA VAL A 90 2.08 9.65 -11.52
C VAL A 90 3.58 9.91 -11.55
N ALA A 91 4.05 10.90 -10.79
CA ALA A 91 5.46 11.23 -10.68
C ALA A 91 6.14 10.38 -9.61
N TYR A 92 7.29 9.82 -9.95
CA TYR A 92 8.14 9.05 -9.04
C TYR A 92 9.62 9.29 -9.40
N ASN A 93 10.40 9.81 -8.45
CA ASN A 93 11.84 10.09 -8.65
C ASN A 93 12.13 10.90 -9.91
N GLY A 94 11.29 11.90 -10.22
CA GLY A 94 11.47 12.75 -11.40
C GLY A 94 11.03 12.10 -12.71
N VAL A 95 10.49 10.88 -12.66
CA VAL A 95 9.97 10.17 -13.83
C VAL A 95 8.46 10.11 -13.73
N VAL A 96 7.78 10.23 -14.88
CA VAL A 96 6.32 10.11 -14.96
C VAL A 96 5.95 8.70 -15.40
N GLU A 97 5.11 8.04 -14.63
CA GLU A 97 4.57 6.72 -14.95
C GLU A 97 3.09 6.86 -15.30
N ILE A 98 2.63 6.09 -16.28
CA ILE A 98 1.20 5.99 -16.58
C ILE A 98 0.64 4.83 -15.78
N THR A 99 -0.39 5.10 -14.97
CA THR A 99 -0.90 4.15 -13.98
C THR A 99 -2.37 3.83 -14.17
N ALA A 100 -2.77 2.64 -13.73
CA ALA A 100 -4.16 2.24 -13.63
C ALA A 100 -4.72 2.64 -12.27
N GLN A 101 -5.84 3.35 -12.28
CA GLN A 101 -6.50 3.87 -11.09
C GLN A 101 -7.93 3.36 -11.01
N ASN A 102 -8.36 2.99 -9.80
CA ASN A 102 -9.76 2.63 -9.56
C ASN A 102 -10.06 2.77 -8.07
N HIS A 103 -10.22 4.01 -7.61
CA HIS A 103 -10.53 4.28 -6.21
C HIS A 103 -11.28 5.59 -6.02
N ASN A 104 -12.05 5.68 -4.93
CA ASN A 104 -12.82 6.85 -4.55
C ASN A 104 -12.27 7.53 -3.29
N TYR A 105 -11.35 6.91 -2.59
CA TYR A 105 -10.77 7.40 -1.34
C TYR A 105 -9.28 7.59 -1.48
N ASN A 106 -8.72 8.55 -0.75
CA ASN A 106 -7.29 8.84 -0.82
C ASN A 106 -6.70 9.06 0.57
N VAL A 107 -5.38 8.85 0.66
CA VAL A 107 -4.61 9.10 1.88
C VAL A 107 -4.47 10.61 2.08
N PRO A 108 -4.62 11.11 3.33
CA PRO A 108 -4.59 12.55 3.58
C PRO A 108 -3.18 13.14 3.46
N ASP A 109 -3.10 14.43 3.13
CA ASP A 109 -1.83 15.11 2.93
C ASP A 109 -0.97 15.13 4.20
N ASN A 110 -1.58 15.16 5.39
CA ASN A 110 -0.84 15.19 6.64
C ASN A 110 -0.10 13.88 6.97
N ILE A 111 -0.24 12.85 6.13
CA ILE A 111 0.57 11.62 6.26
C ILE A 111 2.08 11.93 6.20
N VAL A 112 2.47 13.08 5.64
CA VAL A 112 3.87 13.51 5.57
C VAL A 112 4.54 13.63 6.94
N GLU A 113 3.75 13.72 8.00
CA GLU A 113 4.26 13.72 9.37
C GLU A 113 4.98 12.42 9.72
N ILE A 114 4.58 11.30 9.13
CA ILE A 114 5.11 9.96 9.45
C ILE A 114 5.63 9.20 8.24
N ALA A 115 5.52 9.77 7.04
CA ALA A 115 5.90 9.07 5.81
C ALA A 115 6.45 10.06 4.78
N ASP A 116 7.30 9.55 3.89
CA ASP A 116 7.78 10.30 2.73
C ASP A 116 6.88 9.99 1.55
N ILE A 117 6.48 11.01 0.80
CA ILE A 117 5.70 10.84 -0.43
C ILE A 117 6.64 10.31 -1.52
N THR A 118 6.34 9.15 -2.06
CA THR A 118 7.12 8.55 -3.15
C THR A 118 6.47 8.77 -4.50
N HIS A 119 5.15 8.82 -4.56
CA HIS A 119 4.38 8.95 -5.80
C HIS A 119 3.31 10.01 -5.64
N GLN A 120 3.13 10.83 -6.68
CA GLN A 120 2.14 11.90 -6.67
C GLN A 120 1.41 11.95 -8.02
N ASN A 121 0.08 12.05 -7.97
CA ASN A 121 -0.74 12.17 -9.18
C ASN A 121 -0.56 13.55 -9.79
N LEU A 122 -0.30 13.62 -11.09
CA LEU A 122 -0.05 14.89 -11.77
C LEU A 122 -1.32 15.61 -12.22
N PHE A 123 -2.48 14.94 -12.17
CA PHE A 123 -3.74 15.61 -12.49
C PHE A 123 -4.23 16.50 -11.34
N ASP A 124 -4.10 16.04 -10.11
CA ASP A 124 -4.70 16.71 -8.94
C ASP A 124 -3.76 16.84 -7.74
N ASN A 125 -2.51 16.42 -7.89
CA ASN A 125 -1.47 16.47 -6.84
C ASN A 125 -1.79 15.60 -5.61
N THR A 126 -2.70 14.62 -5.72
CA THR A 126 -2.97 13.69 -4.62
C THR A 126 -1.81 12.72 -4.42
N ILE A 127 -1.72 12.21 -3.19
CA ILE A 127 -0.68 11.23 -2.84
C ILE A 127 -1.01 9.89 -3.47
N GLU A 128 -0.04 9.32 -4.17
CA GLU A 128 -0.18 8.03 -4.86
C GLU A 128 0.76 6.96 -4.31
N GLY A 129 1.66 7.32 -3.42
CA GLY A 129 2.55 6.36 -2.76
C GLY A 129 3.33 6.99 -1.64
N VAL A 130 3.64 6.18 -0.63
CA VAL A 130 4.40 6.61 0.54
C VAL A 130 5.37 5.52 1.01
N LYS A 131 6.42 5.95 1.69
CA LYS A 131 7.34 5.09 2.45
C LYS A 131 7.31 5.59 3.89
N TYR A 132 6.88 4.75 4.81
CA TYR A 132 6.80 5.13 6.23
C TYR A 132 8.19 5.29 6.84
N LYS A 133 8.37 6.35 7.62
CA LYS A 133 9.65 6.67 8.25
C LYS A 133 10.00 5.62 9.32
N ASN A 134 11.27 5.20 9.34
CA ASN A 134 11.80 4.26 10.34
C ASN A 134 11.15 2.86 10.28
N LYS A 135 10.51 2.51 9.16
CA LYS A 135 9.86 1.21 8.97
C LYS A 135 10.13 0.69 7.58
N GLU A 136 10.13 -0.63 7.44
CA GLU A 136 10.21 -1.29 6.13
C GLU A 136 8.81 -1.48 5.55
N ILE A 137 8.05 -0.37 5.46
CA ILE A 137 6.66 -0.36 4.99
C ILE A 137 6.52 0.70 3.91
N PHE A 138 6.05 0.30 2.73
CA PHE A 138 5.74 1.23 1.65
C PHE A 138 4.48 0.78 0.91
N SER A 139 3.82 1.72 0.25
CA SER A 139 2.55 1.43 -0.41
C SER A 139 2.29 2.39 -1.56
N VAL A 140 1.46 1.94 -2.50
CA VAL A 140 1.00 2.75 -3.63
C VAL A 140 -0.51 2.65 -3.79
N GLN A 141 -1.12 3.73 -4.27
CA GLN A 141 -2.56 3.81 -4.48
C GLN A 141 -2.99 3.15 -5.79
N HIS A 142 -2.16 3.26 -6.83
CA HIS A 142 -2.47 2.69 -8.14
C HIS A 142 -2.25 1.17 -8.16
N HIS A 143 -2.61 0.54 -9.26
CA HIS A 143 -2.45 -0.90 -9.49
C HIS A 143 -1.19 -1.16 -10.33
N PRO A 144 -0.03 -1.41 -9.73
CA PRO A 144 1.21 -1.61 -10.51
C PRO A 144 1.14 -2.83 -11.42
N GLU A 145 0.40 -3.88 -11.00
CA GLU A 145 0.22 -5.09 -11.80
C GLU A 145 -0.63 -4.89 -13.05
N ALA A 146 -1.43 -3.84 -13.07
CA ALA A 146 -2.34 -3.53 -14.16
C ALA A 146 -1.98 -2.25 -14.91
N SER A 147 -0.81 -1.66 -14.62
CA SER A 147 -0.38 -0.42 -15.28
C SER A 147 -0.20 -0.64 -16.77
N PRO A 148 -0.72 0.27 -17.61
CA PRO A 148 -0.47 0.22 -19.04
C PRO A 148 1.00 0.53 -19.32
N GLY A 149 1.53 -0.03 -20.36
CA GLY A 149 2.93 0.11 -20.67
C GLY A 149 3.79 -0.96 -20.02
N PRO A 150 4.76 -1.50 -20.75
CA PRO A 150 5.59 -2.58 -20.26
C PRO A 150 6.50 -2.10 -19.12
N HIS A 151 6.37 -2.73 -17.97
CA HIS A 151 7.30 -2.63 -16.84
C HIS A 151 7.32 -1.31 -16.05
N GLU A 152 6.42 -0.35 -16.30
CA GLU A 152 6.52 0.97 -15.67
C GLU A 152 6.48 0.92 -14.14
N SER A 153 5.65 0.07 -13.53
CA SER A 153 5.54 -0.01 -12.07
C SER A 153 6.03 -1.33 -11.49
N LYS A 154 6.63 -2.20 -12.27
CA LYS A 154 7.06 -3.53 -11.78
C LYS A 154 8.25 -3.47 -10.82
N TYR A 155 9.03 -2.40 -10.85
CA TYR A 155 10.14 -2.21 -9.92
C TYR A 155 9.68 -2.24 -8.46
N ILE A 156 8.42 -1.88 -8.19
CA ILE A 156 7.86 -1.85 -6.84
C ILE A 156 7.88 -3.24 -6.21
N PHE A 157 7.50 -4.27 -6.98
CA PHE A 157 7.55 -5.65 -6.49
C PHE A 157 8.99 -6.10 -6.22
N ALA A 158 9.94 -5.66 -7.05
CA ALA A 158 11.35 -5.96 -6.83
C ALA A 158 11.88 -5.31 -5.55
N GLN A 159 11.44 -4.10 -5.24
CA GLN A 159 11.80 -3.44 -3.98
C GLN A 159 11.30 -4.22 -2.77
N PHE A 160 10.06 -4.70 -2.81
CA PHE A 160 9.51 -5.51 -1.73
C PHE A 160 10.29 -6.81 -1.57
N ALA A 161 10.62 -7.48 -2.66
CA ALA A 161 11.40 -8.71 -2.62
C ALA A 161 12.76 -8.51 -1.93
N LYS A 162 13.39 -7.36 -2.09
CA LYS A 162 14.65 -7.05 -1.41
C LYS A 162 14.48 -6.89 0.10
N ILE A 163 13.38 -6.31 0.52
CA ILE A 163 13.11 -6.03 1.94
C ILE A 163 12.84 -7.32 2.71
N VAL A 164 12.13 -8.29 2.11
CA VAL A 164 11.73 -9.52 2.79
C VAL A 164 12.82 -10.60 2.84
N LYS A 165 13.91 -10.37 2.21
CA LYS A 165 15.08 -11.28 2.30
C LYS A 165 15.95 -10.92 3.52
#